data_f5da0ddc7e7ad442be361be99cbff243
#
_entry.id   f5da0ddc7e7ad442be361be99cbff243
#
_cell.length_a   1.000
_cell.length_b   1.000
_cell.length_c   1.000
_cell.angle_alpha   90.00
_cell.angle_beta   90.00
_cell.angle_gamma   90.00
#
_symmetry.space_group_name_H-M   'P 1'
#
loop_
_entity.id
_entity.type
_entity.pdbx_description
1 polymer ?
#
loop_
_entity_poly.entity_id
_entity_poly.type
_entity_poly.pdbx_seq_one_letter_code
_entity_poly.pdbx_strand_id
1 'polypeptide(L)'
;MSTAPTGGSLHGVVNLDVAGPRISRHLYGHFAEHLGRCIYEGFWVGEDSPIQNTAGVRDDVVQALKDISIPNLRWPGGCFADEYHWENGVGPREDRPSMVNTHWGDVVEDNSFGTHEFMALCELAASRTVPLPTLAET
;
A
#
# COMPACT_ATOMS: atom_id res chain seq x y z
N MET A 1 -9.09 -40.13 -27.71
CA MET A 1 -8.63 -38.98 -28.51
C MET A 1 -9.46 -37.77 -28.11
N SER A 2 -8.87 -36.88 -27.34
CA SER A 2 -9.55 -35.66 -26.91
C SER A 2 -9.31 -34.59 -27.98
N THR A 3 -10.37 -34.15 -28.64
CA THR A 3 -10.30 -33.04 -29.60
C THR A 3 -10.23 -31.73 -28.81
N ALA A 4 -9.12 -30.99 -28.96
CA ALA A 4 -9.00 -29.64 -28.44
C ALA A 4 -10.11 -28.74 -29.03
N PRO A 5 -10.70 -27.84 -28.26
CA PRO A 5 -11.70 -26.92 -28.80
C PRO A 5 -11.05 -26.00 -29.84
N THR A 6 -11.66 -25.96 -31.02
CA THR A 6 -11.29 -25.03 -32.09
C THR A 6 -11.53 -23.59 -31.57
N GLY A 7 -10.45 -22.83 -31.40
CA GLY A 7 -10.51 -21.45 -30.94
C GLY A 7 -11.32 -20.58 -31.91
N GLY A 8 -12.50 -20.14 -31.48
CA GLY A 8 -13.24 -19.10 -32.17
C GLY A 8 -12.55 -17.75 -32.05
N SER A 9 -12.45 -17.01 -33.14
CA SER A 9 -11.99 -15.62 -33.08
C SER A 9 -13.10 -14.73 -32.49
N LEU A 10 -12.73 -13.92 -31.45
CA LEU A 10 -13.62 -12.87 -30.93
C LEU A 10 -13.25 -11.56 -31.60
N HIS A 11 -14.25 -10.88 -32.14
CA HIS A 11 -14.09 -9.52 -32.67
C HIS A 11 -14.65 -8.52 -31.68
N GLY A 12 -13.78 -7.64 -31.17
CA GLY A 12 -14.18 -6.49 -30.34
C GLY A 12 -14.13 -5.22 -31.18
N VAL A 13 -15.15 -4.38 -31.04
CA VAL A 13 -15.19 -3.04 -31.63
C VAL A 13 -15.06 -2.02 -30.52
N VAL A 14 -14.04 -1.16 -30.56
CA VAL A 14 -13.89 -0.01 -29.69
C VAL A 14 -14.37 1.22 -30.47
N ASN A 15 -15.48 1.80 -30.05
CA ASN A 15 -16.01 3.00 -30.67
C ASN A 15 -15.41 4.23 -29.96
N LEU A 16 -14.45 4.88 -30.61
CA LEU A 16 -13.77 6.05 -30.09
C LEU A 16 -14.58 7.36 -30.27
N ASP A 17 -15.64 7.34 -31.07
CA ASP A 17 -16.46 8.52 -31.37
C ASP A 17 -17.53 8.76 -30.28
N VAL A 18 -17.74 7.77 -29.42
CA VAL A 18 -18.71 7.86 -28.31
C VAL A 18 -17.98 8.00 -26.99
N ALA A 19 -18.08 9.18 -26.37
CA ALA A 19 -17.52 9.41 -25.07
C ALA A 19 -18.27 8.59 -24.00
N GLY A 20 -17.55 7.74 -23.29
CA GLY A 20 -18.03 7.03 -22.11
C GLY A 20 -17.98 7.88 -20.84
N PRO A 21 -18.44 7.34 -19.70
CA PRO A 21 -18.30 8.00 -18.41
C PRO A 21 -16.81 8.14 -18.04
N ARG A 22 -16.48 9.24 -17.36
CA ARG A 22 -15.12 9.46 -16.87
C ARG A 22 -14.78 8.44 -15.78
N ILE A 23 -13.72 7.67 -15.97
CA ILE A 23 -13.20 6.75 -14.96
C ILE A 23 -12.59 7.57 -13.81
N SER A 24 -13.02 7.27 -12.58
CA SER A 24 -12.42 7.92 -11.41
C SER A 24 -10.95 7.52 -11.25
N ARG A 25 -10.07 8.51 -11.05
CA ARG A 25 -8.66 8.26 -10.77
C ARG A 25 -8.44 7.37 -9.53
N HIS A 26 -9.36 7.40 -8.58
CA HIS A 26 -9.25 6.61 -7.34
C HIS A 26 -9.35 5.10 -7.56
N LEU A 27 -9.79 4.64 -8.74
CA LEU A 27 -9.68 3.22 -9.12
C LEU A 27 -8.22 2.74 -9.26
N TYR A 28 -7.29 3.67 -9.44
CA TYR A 28 -5.86 3.39 -9.54
C TYR A 28 -5.13 3.60 -8.20
N GLY A 29 -5.88 3.65 -7.10
CA GLY A 29 -5.33 3.70 -5.75
C GLY A 29 -4.60 2.41 -5.41
N HIS A 30 -3.59 2.53 -4.58
CA HIS A 30 -2.81 1.42 -4.08
C HIS A 30 -3.15 1.15 -2.62
N PHE A 31 -2.75 -0.04 -2.17
CA PHE A 31 -2.93 -0.42 -0.80
C PHE A 31 -1.73 -1.20 -0.27
N ALA A 32 -1.39 -0.94 0.98
CA ALA A 32 -0.31 -1.59 1.69
C ALA A 32 -0.87 -2.32 2.91
N GLU A 33 -0.42 -3.56 3.12
CA GLU A 33 -0.83 -4.39 4.24
C GLU A 33 0.39 -4.94 4.97
N HIS A 34 0.26 -5.19 6.26
CA HIS A 34 1.22 -5.95 7.05
C HIS A 34 1.15 -7.44 6.65
N LEU A 35 1.56 -7.71 5.41
CA LEU A 35 1.58 -9.02 4.76
C LEU A 35 2.99 -9.35 4.33
N GLY A 36 3.61 -10.34 4.95
CA GLY A 36 4.97 -10.73 4.64
C GLY A 36 5.93 -9.53 4.73
N ARG A 37 6.66 -9.25 3.65
CA ARG A 37 7.60 -8.12 3.56
C ARG A 37 7.04 -6.94 2.77
N CYS A 38 5.74 -6.71 2.79
CA CYS A 38 5.18 -5.54 2.13
C CYS A 38 5.64 -4.24 2.82
N ILE A 39 5.62 -4.21 4.15
CA ILE A 39 5.98 -3.04 4.94
C ILE A 39 7.40 -3.19 5.49
N TYR A 40 7.61 -3.99 6.55
CA TYR A 40 8.93 -4.22 7.13
C TYR A 40 9.87 -4.94 6.17
N GLU A 41 11.07 -4.38 5.97
CA GLU A 41 12.04 -4.81 4.95
C GLU A 41 11.54 -4.71 3.49
N GLY A 42 10.30 -4.25 3.30
CA GLY A 42 9.72 -3.87 2.02
C GLY A 42 9.99 -2.39 1.74
N PHE A 43 8.97 -1.55 1.83
CA PHE A 43 9.18 -0.11 1.68
C PHE A 43 9.66 0.59 2.97
N TRP A 44 9.44 -0.01 4.15
CA TRP A 44 9.94 0.48 5.43
C TRP A 44 11.20 -0.30 5.84
N VAL A 45 12.30 0.41 5.98
CA VAL A 45 13.60 -0.19 6.34
C VAL A 45 14.22 0.45 7.59
N GLY A 46 13.59 1.52 8.11
CA GLY A 46 14.15 2.29 9.21
C GLY A 46 15.22 3.28 8.75
N GLU A 47 15.42 4.33 9.56
CA GLU A 47 16.31 5.45 9.20
C GLU A 47 17.78 5.04 9.17
N ASP A 48 18.19 4.09 10.01
CA ASP A 48 19.57 3.61 10.13
C ASP A 48 19.93 2.53 9.08
N SER A 49 19.01 2.20 8.18
CA SER A 49 19.25 1.20 7.14
C SER A 49 20.33 1.62 6.17
N PRO A 50 21.22 0.70 5.72
CA PRO A 50 22.16 0.97 4.63
C PRO A 50 21.48 1.13 3.26
N ILE A 51 20.20 0.75 3.15
CA ILE A 51 19.39 0.98 1.95
C ILE A 51 19.02 2.46 1.90
N GLN A 52 19.17 3.07 0.74
CA GLN A 52 18.83 4.48 0.55
C GLN A 52 17.36 4.72 0.91
N ASN A 53 17.14 5.65 1.85
CA ASN A 53 15.83 5.93 2.39
C ASN A 53 15.69 7.39 2.82
N THR A 54 14.45 7.84 2.86
CA THR A 54 14.06 9.12 3.44
C THR A 54 13.14 8.86 4.62
N ALA A 55 13.56 9.23 5.81
CA ALA A 55 12.83 8.99 7.07
C ALA A 55 12.42 7.51 7.25
N GLY A 56 13.29 6.58 6.88
CA GLY A 56 13.06 5.14 7.00
C GLY A 56 12.29 4.49 5.83
N VAL A 57 11.76 5.29 4.90
CA VAL A 57 11.07 4.80 3.70
C VAL A 57 12.03 4.73 2.52
N ARG A 58 12.05 3.62 1.81
CA ARG A 58 12.93 3.39 0.65
C ARG A 58 12.65 4.38 -0.47
N ASP A 59 13.69 5.07 -0.92
CA ASP A 59 13.59 6.08 -1.97
C ASP A 59 13.21 5.51 -3.34
N ASP A 60 13.66 4.29 -3.67
CA ASP A 60 13.32 3.62 -4.91
C ASP A 60 11.82 3.28 -5.00
N VAL A 61 11.21 2.87 -3.88
CA VAL A 61 9.76 2.63 -3.81
C VAL A 61 8.99 3.93 -3.91
N VAL A 62 9.42 4.97 -3.20
CA VAL A 62 8.81 6.32 -3.30
C VAL A 62 8.84 6.81 -4.74
N GLN A 63 9.98 6.65 -5.43
CA GLN A 63 10.12 7.06 -6.82
C GLN A 63 9.18 6.28 -7.73
N ALA A 64 9.08 4.96 -7.57
CA ALA A 64 8.15 4.13 -8.34
C ALA A 64 6.69 4.56 -8.15
N LEU A 65 6.27 4.88 -6.90
CA LEU A 65 4.92 5.38 -6.61
C LEU A 65 4.65 6.75 -7.27
N LYS A 66 5.66 7.62 -7.33
CA LYS A 66 5.58 8.89 -8.06
C LYS A 66 5.44 8.70 -9.55
N ASP A 67 6.22 7.81 -10.14
CA ASP A 67 6.25 7.55 -11.59
C ASP A 67 4.87 7.08 -12.09
N ILE A 68 4.18 6.27 -11.31
CA ILE A 68 2.82 5.83 -11.63
C ILE A 68 1.73 6.81 -11.15
N SER A 69 2.11 7.91 -10.48
CA SER A 69 1.21 8.97 -10.04
C SER A 69 0.02 8.46 -9.22
N ILE A 70 0.28 7.64 -8.21
CA ILE A 70 -0.79 7.04 -7.40
C ILE A 70 -1.72 8.12 -6.82
N PRO A 71 -3.05 7.96 -6.93
CA PRO A 71 -3.98 8.95 -6.45
C PRO A 71 -4.26 8.89 -4.95
N ASN A 72 -4.12 7.71 -4.37
CA ASN A 72 -4.33 7.43 -2.95
C ASN A 72 -3.65 6.12 -2.56
N LEU A 73 -3.30 6.02 -1.29
CA LEU A 73 -2.75 4.82 -0.66
C LEU A 73 -3.61 4.48 0.56
N ARG A 74 -3.90 3.19 0.75
CA ARG A 74 -4.60 2.64 1.91
C ARG A 74 -3.63 1.82 2.77
N TRP A 75 -3.77 1.92 4.08
CA TRP A 75 -3.04 1.19 5.11
C TRP A 75 -3.97 1.08 6.35
N PRO A 76 -3.87 0.11 7.26
CA PRO A 76 -2.80 -0.89 7.44
C PRO A 76 -3.04 -2.20 6.67
N GLY A 77 -4.10 -2.32 5.93
CA GLY A 77 -4.29 -3.47 5.07
C GLY A 77 -5.72 -3.93 4.90
N GLY A 78 -5.85 -5.23 4.61
CA GLY A 78 -7.07 -6.01 4.53
C GLY A 78 -7.36 -6.70 5.85
N CYS A 79 -7.03 -8.02 5.96
CA CYS A 79 -7.32 -8.82 7.16
C CYS A 79 -6.63 -8.29 8.42
N PHE A 80 -5.39 -7.82 8.30
CA PHE A 80 -4.66 -7.26 9.43
C PHE A 80 -5.33 -6.03 10.04
N ALA A 81 -6.10 -5.27 9.27
CA ALA A 81 -6.81 -4.09 9.74
C ALA A 81 -7.87 -4.43 10.82
N ASP A 82 -8.39 -5.67 10.84
CA ASP A 82 -9.39 -6.10 11.82
C ASP A 82 -8.83 -6.24 13.25
N GLU A 83 -7.51 -6.41 13.38
CA GLU A 83 -6.82 -6.56 14.67
C GLU A 83 -5.84 -5.43 14.98
N TYR A 84 -5.65 -4.48 14.07
CA TYR A 84 -4.71 -3.39 14.23
C TYR A 84 -5.31 -2.22 15.02
N HIS A 85 -4.62 -1.82 16.08
CA HIS A 85 -4.95 -0.64 16.89
C HIS A 85 -3.99 0.49 16.53
N TRP A 86 -4.48 1.50 15.84
CA TRP A 86 -3.67 2.61 15.31
C TRP A 86 -2.90 3.37 16.40
N GLU A 87 -3.43 3.41 17.64
CA GLU A 87 -2.79 4.02 18.81
C GLU A 87 -1.44 3.37 19.12
N ASN A 88 -1.28 2.08 18.84
CA ASN A 88 -0.05 1.35 19.05
C ASN A 88 1.08 1.83 18.11
N GLY A 89 0.74 2.46 17.00
CA GLY A 89 1.67 3.04 16.05
C GLY A 89 1.92 4.55 16.26
N VAL A 90 1.60 5.11 17.43
CA VAL A 90 1.74 6.53 17.76
C VAL A 90 2.67 6.72 18.96
N GLY A 91 3.37 7.83 18.99
CA GLY A 91 4.36 8.13 20.05
C GLY A 91 5.78 7.68 19.70
N PRO A 92 6.72 7.79 20.67
CA PRO A 92 8.09 7.34 20.48
C PRO A 92 8.15 5.86 20.11
N ARG A 93 8.97 5.49 19.12
CA ARG A 93 9.01 4.12 18.58
C ARG A 93 9.42 3.09 19.63
N GLU A 94 10.32 3.46 20.52
CA GLU A 94 10.81 2.62 21.62
C GLU A 94 9.74 2.26 22.65
N ASP A 95 8.67 3.05 22.74
CA ASP A 95 7.56 2.85 23.68
C ASP A 95 6.37 2.12 23.04
N ARG A 96 6.40 1.89 21.72
CA ARG A 96 5.29 1.26 21.01
C ARG A 96 5.18 -0.23 21.34
N PRO A 97 3.98 -0.74 21.66
CA PRO A 97 3.81 -2.16 21.93
C PRO A 97 3.98 -2.99 20.67
N SER A 98 4.54 -4.18 20.81
CA SER A 98 4.56 -5.18 19.75
C SER A 98 3.29 -6.02 19.80
N MET A 99 2.86 -6.53 18.63
CA MET A 99 1.75 -7.46 18.51
C MET A 99 2.12 -8.62 17.60
N VAL A 100 1.38 -9.73 17.71
CA VAL A 100 1.52 -10.86 16.79
C VAL A 100 0.50 -10.69 15.66
N ASN A 101 0.97 -10.76 14.43
CA ASN A 101 0.13 -10.76 13.25
C ASN A 101 -0.44 -12.16 13.02
N THR A 102 -1.67 -12.39 13.50
CA THR A 102 -2.29 -13.72 13.45
C THR A 102 -2.77 -14.11 12.07
N HIS A 103 -2.91 -13.16 11.14
CA HIS A 103 -3.35 -13.41 9.78
C HIS A 103 -2.21 -13.85 8.85
N TRP A 104 -0.99 -13.33 9.09
CA TRP A 104 0.10 -13.48 8.14
C TRP A 104 1.39 -14.00 8.77
N GLY A 105 1.36 -15.29 9.14
CA GLY A 105 2.56 -16.04 9.52
C GLY A 105 3.03 -15.86 10.97
N ASP A 106 2.18 -15.37 11.84
CA ASP A 106 2.45 -15.19 13.27
C ASP A 106 3.74 -14.38 13.56
N VAL A 107 4.07 -13.45 12.66
CA VAL A 107 5.23 -12.58 12.82
C VAL A 107 4.95 -11.50 13.87
N VAL A 108 6.00 -11.02 14.52
CA VAL A 108 5.89 -9.91 15.46
C VAL A 108 5.95 -8.60 14.68
N GLU A 109 4.91 -7.80 14.82
CA GLU A 109 4.82 -6.43 14.32
C GLU A 109 5.26 -5.49 15.47
N ASP A 110 6.36 -4.77 15.28
CA ASP A 110 6.94 -3.90 16.31
C ASP A 110 6.38 -2.48 16.33
N ASN A 111 5.45 -2.20 15.42
CA ASN A 111 4.84 -0.89 15.24
C ASN A 111 5.83 0.26 14.95
N SER A 112 7.05 -0.06 14.49
CA SER A 112 8.03 0.97 14.08
C SER A 112 7.54 1.76 12.86
N PHE A 113 6.71 1.14 12.02
CA PHE A 113 5.92 1.82 11.00
C PHE A 113 4.48 1.96 11.48
N GLY A 114 4.09 3.16 11.84
CA GLY A 114 2.75 3.49 12.34
C GLY A 114 2.11 4.62 11.57
N THR A 115 1.15 5.30 12.21
CA THR A 115 0.34 6.35 11.57
C THR A 115 1.19 7.51 11.03
N HIS A 116 2.17 7.98 11.79
CA HIS A 116 3.01 9.11 11.37
C HIS A 116 3.93 8.73 10.20
N GLU A 117 4.51 7.54 10.23
CA GLU A 117 5.35 7.01 9.15
C GLU A 117 4.52 6.78 7.88
N PHE A 118 3.28 6.32 8.01
CA PHE A 118 2.36 6.20 6.87
C PHE A 118 2.02 7.57 6.26
N MET A 119 1.75 8.57 7.09
CA MET A 119 1.51 9.94 6.59
C MET A 119 2.74 10.50 5.89
N ALA A 120 3.93 10.28 6.44
CA ALA A 120 5.18 10.69 5.79
C ALA A 120 5.38 9.98 4.43
N LEU A 121 5.09 8.68 4.34
CA LEU A 121 5.09 7.96 3.05
C LEU A 121 4.13 8.60 2.05
N CYS A 122 2.91 8.93 2.48
CA CYS A 122 1.93 9.59 1.63
C CYS A 122 2.43 10.94 1.12
N GLU A 123 3.05 11.75 1.98
CA GLU A 123 3.65 13.04 1.59
C GLU A 123 4.82 12.85 0.63
N LEU A 124 5.70 11.89 0.88
CA LEU A 124 6.82 11.57 0.01
C LEU A 124 6.36 11.09 -1.36
N ALA A 125 5.33 10.26 -1.43
CA ALA A 125 4.78 9.71 -2.67
C ALA A 125 3.92 10.73 -3.43
N ALA A 126 3.31 11.69 -2.73
CA ALA A 126 2.39 12.66 -3.30
C ALA A 126 3.14 13.76 -4.06
N SER A 127 3.27 13.64 -5.37
CA SER A 127 3.72 14.77 -6.18
C SER A 127 2.64 15.85 -6.37
N ARG A 128 1.36 15.59 -6.09
CA ARG A 128 0.22 16.53 -6.28
C ARG A 128 -1.11 16.17 -5.59
N THR A 129 -1.21 15.26 -4.62
CA THR A 129 -2.52 14.88 -4.08
C THR A 129 -2.55 14.86 -2.57
N VAL A 130 -3.66 15.38 -2.04
CA VAL A 130 -4.01 15.24 -0.63
C VAL A 130 -4.21 13.77 -0.33
N PRO A 131 -3.44 13.15 0.57
CA PRO A 131 -3.71 11.80 1.02
C PRO A 131 -5.07 11.79 1.72
N LEU A 132 -5.92 10.86 1.31
CA LEU A 132 -7.07 10.49 2.12
C LEU A 132 -6.65 9.28 2.93
N PRO A 133 -6.36 9.44 4.23
CA PRO A 133 -6.19 8.30 5.09
C PRO A 133 -7.56 7.64 5.23
N THR A 134 -7.72 6.44 4.70
CA THR A 134 -8.76 5.56 5.22
C THR A 134 -8.19 4.95 6.49
N LEU A 135 -8.33 5.66 7.59
CA LEU A 135 -8.24 5.04 8.89
C LEU A 135 -9.43 4.07 8.97
N ALA A 136 -9.17 2.82 9.31
CA ALA A 136 -10.24 1.93 9.69
C ALA A 136 -10.89 2.55 10.93
N GLU A 137 -12.12 3.03 10.77
CA GLU A 137 -12.95 3.38 11.91
C GLU A 137 -13.42 2.07 12.53
N THR A 138 -12.97 1.78 13.74
CA THR A 138 -13.50 0.71 14.59
C THR A 138 -14.74 1.18 15.30
#